data_06821349d5032e69a49b3f739b3493c8
#
_entry.id   06821349d5032e69a49b3f739b3493c8
#
_cell.length_a   1.000
_cell.length_b   1.000
_cell.length_c   1.000
_cell.angle_alpha   90.00
_cell.angle_beta   90.00
_cell.angle_gamma   90.00
#
_symmetry.space_group_name_H-M   'P 1'
#
loop_
_entity.id
_entity.type
_entity.pdbx_description
1 polymer ?
#
loop_
_entity_poly.entity_id
_entity_poly.type
_entity_poly.pdbx_seq_one_letter_code
_entity_poly.pdbx_strand_id
1 'polypeptide(L)'
;MKRILFTVCMLLGCVLFTMAQEDSYKIEGKLANTVNGKLLLVANTDKGMLDIGEATVTNGVFEFTGRMPELTLVYLMPVKKNAVLASFMLENANYTITMGANELIVESDGEAQKVWKEFYDLDKYLNQSQKQLDMQARANPPQLQRLQQEFKKIVAKV
;
A
#
# COMPACT_ATOMS: atom_id res chain seq x y z
N MET A 1 38.23 -42.92 3.93
CA MET A 1 38.34 -41.53 4.42
C MET A 1 38.02 -40.47 3.37
N LYS A 2 38.32 -40.62 2.09
CA LYS A 2 38.01 -39.60 1.04
C LYS A 2 36.50 -39.41 0.71
N ARG A 3 35.68 -40.42 0.97
CA ARG A 3 34.24 -40.38 0.67
C ARG A 3 33.42 -39.62 1.72
N ILE A 4 33.88 -39.54 2.97
CA ILE A 4 33.20 -38.83 4.06
C ILE A 4 33.44 -37.32 3.95
N LEU A 5 34.59 -36.89 3.43
CA LEU A 5 34.91 -35.47 3.25
C LEU A 5 34.01 -34.80 2.19
N PHE A 6 33.61 -35.56 1.15
CA PHE A 6 32.75 -35.05 0.07
C PHE A 6 31.30 -34.85 0.51
N THR A 7 30.82 -35.69 1.43
CA THR A 7 29.45 -35.60 1.95
C THR A 7 29.28 -34.44 2.92
N VAL A 8 30.33 -34.09 3.69
CA VAL A 8 30.31 -32.95 4.63
C VAL A 8 30.32 -31.60 3.88
N CYS A 9 31.05 -31.49 2.75
CA CYS A 9 31.03 -30.28 1.92
C CYS A 9 29.68 -30.04 1.24
N MET A 10 28.92 -31.10 0.91
CA MET A 10 27.63 -30.97 0.26
C MET A 10 26.53 -30.57 1.25
N LEU A 11 26.69 -30.82 2.55
CA LEU A 11 25.78 -30.43 3.61
C LEU A 11 26.03 -29.00 4.13
N LEU A 12 27.22 -28.43 3.96
CA LEU A 12 27.52 -27.03 4.34
C LEU A 12 27.14 -26.01 3.26
N GLY A 13 26.84 -26.46 2.04
CA GLY A 13 26.46 -25.57 0.93
C GLY A 13 25.02 -25.07 0.95
N CYS A 14 24.14 -25.53 1.86
CA CYS A 14 22.71 -25.25 1.84
C CYS A 14 22.22 -24.17 2.85
N VAL A 15 23.12 -23.48 3.55
CA VAL A 15 22.69 -22.58 4.65
C VAL A 15 23.03 -21.10 4.41
N LEU A 16 23.41 -20.72 3.21
CA LEU A 16 23.60 -19.29 2.89
C LEU A 16 22.52 -18.80 1.90
N PHE A 17 21.23 -19.09 2.16
CA PHE A 17 20.21 -18.15 1.83
C PHE A 17 20.25 -17.03 2.89
N THR A 18 21.28 -16.21 2.82
CA THR A 18 21.20 -14.86 3.37
C THR A 18 19.98 -14.25 2.70
N MET A 19 18.98 -13.88 3.49
CA MET A 19 17.99 -12.91 3.10
C MET A 19 18.77 -11.65 2.69
N ALA A 20 19.16 -11.58 1.42
CA ALA A 20 19.59 -10.33 0.83
C ALA A 20 18.35 -9.43 0.95
N GLN A 21 18.38 -8.49 1.87
CA GLN A 21 17.45 -7.39 1.90
C GLN A 21 17.54 -6.80 0.50
N GLU A 22 16.43 -6.85 -0.25
CA GLU A 22 16.45 -6.42 -1.64
C GLU A 22 16.82 -4.93 -1.66
N ASP A 23 17.95 -4.61 -2.29
CA ASP A 23 18.40 -3.22 -2.42
C ASP A 23 17.53 -2.41 -3.39
N SER A 24 16.44 -3.00 -3.88
CA SER A 24 15.54 -2.43 -4.87
C SER A 24 14.08 -2.82 -4.58
N TYR A 25 13.15 -2.01 -5.06
CA TYR A 25 11.75 -2.38 -5.07
C TYR A 25 11.36 -2.99 -6.41
N LYS A 26 10.37 -3.90 -6.36
CA LYS A 26 9.66 -4.41 -7.52
C LYS A 26 8.17 -4.34 -7.27
N ILE A 27 7.43 -3.70 -8.19
CA ILE A 27 5.97 -3.58 -8.13
C ILE A 27 5.40 -4.29 -9.36
N GLU A 28 4.66 -5.36 -9.15
CA GLU A 28 3.91 -6.05 -10.20
C GLU A 28 2.42 -5.74 -10.04
N GLY A 29 1.78 -5.29 -11.12
CA GLY A 29 0.37 -4.92 -11.08
C GLY A 29 -0.49 -5.59 -12.13
N LYS A 30 -1.72 -5.95 -11.72
CA LYS A 30 -2.72 -6.53 -12.59
C LYS A 30 -4.06 -5.82 -12.44
N LEU A 31 -4.40 -5.03 -13.45
CA LEU A 31 -5.69 -4.36 -13.63
C LEU A 31 -6.62 -5.22 -14.50
N ALA A 32 -7.79 -4.69 -14.85
CA ALA A 32 -8.63 -5.35 -15.84
C ALA A 32 -7.90 -5.49 -17.20
N ASN A 33 -8.08 -6.60 -17.88
CA ASN A 33 -7.37 -6.93 -19.13
C ASN A 33 -7.62 -5.92 -20.27
N THR A 34 -8.66 -5.10 -20.18
CA THR A 34 -8.98 -4.05 -21.16
C THR A 34 -8.20 -2.75 -20.94
N VAL A 35 -7.50 -2.62 -19.81
CA VAL A 35 -6.74 -1.41 -19.48
C VAL A 35 -5.40 -1.42 -20.22
N ASN A 36 -5.17 -0.37 -21.00
CA ASN A 36 -3.90 -0.09 -21.66
C ASN A 36 -3.55 1.39 -21.45
N GLY A 37 -2.28 1.72 -21.43
CA GLY A 37 -1.82 3.09 -21.26
C GLY A 37 -0.54 3.18 -20.46
N LYS A 38 -0.38 4.29 -19.74
CA LYS A 38 0.80 4.54 -18.91
C LYS A 38 0.38 4.95 -17.51
N LEU A 39 1.13 4.48 -16.53
CA LEU A 39 1.02 4.84 -15.13
C LEU A 39 2.30 5.54 -14.66
N LEU A 40 2.14 6.44 -13.72
CA LEU A 40 3.22 7.10 -13.00
C LEU A 40 3.24 6.61 -11.56
N LEU A 41 4.44 6.42 -11.04
CA LEU A 41 4.71 6.30 -9.62
C LEU A 41 5.23 7.67 -9.15
N VAL A 42 4.51 8.27 -8.21
CA VAL A 42 4.76 9.65 -7.77
C VAL A 42 5.07 9.64 -6.28
N ALA A 43 6.26 10.07 -5.90
CA ALA A 43 6.66 10.20 -4.50
C ALA A 43 6.16 11.51 -3.89
N ASN A 44 5.71 11.45 -2.64
CA ASN A 44 5.41 12.63 -1.83
C ASN A 44 6.66 12.99 -1.02
N THR A 45 7.30 14.10 -1.37
CA THR A 45 8.53 14.57 -0.74
C THR A 45 8.33 15.91 -0.08
N ASP A 46 9.27 16.33 0.75
CA ASP A 46 9.26 17.66 1.39
C ASP A 46 9.23 18.83 0.38
N LYS A 47 9.68 18.56 -0.85
CA LYS A 47 9.71 19.53 -1.96
C LYS A 47 8.46 19.44 -2.86
N GLY A 48 7.52 18.55 -2.52
CA GLY A 48 6.32 18.29 -3.28
C GLY A 48 6.32 16.93 -3.98
N MET A 49 5.41 16.77 -4.93
CA MET A 49 5.26 15.51 -5.68
C MET A 49 6.34 15.38 -6.75
N LEU A 50 7.04 14.25 -6.77
CA LEU A 50 8.09 13.90 -7.71
C LEU A 50 7.77 12.62 -8.45
N ASP A 51 7.81 12.63 -9.77
CA ASP A 51 7.67 11.42 -10.60
C ASP A 51 8.94 10.57 -10.46
N ILE A 52 8.80 9.37 -9.90
CA ILE A 52 9.92 8.44 -9.63
C ILE A 52 9.92 7.22 -10.55
N GLY A 53 8.85 7.01 -11.30
CA GLY A 53 8.75 5.91 -12.27
C GLY A 53 7.59 6.06 -13.23
N GLU A 54 7.75 5.51 -14.44
CA GLU A 54 6.70 5.36 -15.44
C GLU A 54 6.64 3.91 -15.89
N ALA A 55 5.45 3.34 -15.98
CA ALA A 55 5.22 2.00 -16.49
C ALA A 55 4.17 2.00 -17.61
N THR A 56 4.38 1.17 -18.62
CA THR A 56 3.38 0.91 -19.66
C THR A 56 2.47 -0.23 -19.20
N VAL A 57 1.17 0.00 -19.26
CA VAL A 57 0.15 -1.02 -19.00
C VAL A 57 -0.22 -1.68 -20.33
N THR A 58 -0.07 -2.99 -20.39
CA THR A 58 -0.45 -3.80 -21.54
C THR A 58 -1.37 -4.93 -21.09
N ASN A 59 -2.59 -4.97 -21.59
CA ASN A 59 -3.61 -5.94 -21.18
C ASN A 59 -3.79 -6.01 -19.65
N GLY A 60 -3.74 -4.84 -19.00
CA GLY A 60 -3.89 -4.71 -17.57
C GLY A 60 -2.64 -5.01 -16.74
N VAL A 61 -1.55 -5.48 -17.35
CA VAL A 61 -0.31 -5.81 -16.62
C VAL A 61 0.68 -4.68 -16.72
N PHE A 62 1.34 -4.37 -15.59
CA PHE A 62 2.42 -3.38 -15.51
C PHE A 62 3.45 -3.77 -14.46
N GLU A 63 4.64 -3.20 -14.58
CA GLU A 63 5.74 -3.39 -13.64
C GLU A 63 6.50 -2.08 -13.44
N PHE A 64 6.87 -1.81 -12.18
CA PHE A 64 7.89 -0.81 -11.85
C PHE A 64 9.02 -1.51 -11.12
N THR A 65 10.23 -1.06 -11.39
CA THR A 65 11.43 -1.46 -10.64
C THR A 65 12.28 -0.24 -10.37
N GLY A 66 12.96 -0.23 -9.24
CA GLY A 66 13.80 0.89 -8.87
C GLY A 66 14.40 0.73 -7.49
N ARG A 67 15.00 1.81 -7.00
CA ARG A 67 15.59 1.86 -5.67
C ARG A 67 15.09 3.09 -4.94
N MET A 68 14.66 2.88 -3.69
CA MET A 68 14.32 3.98 -2.79
C MET A 68 15.40 4.12 -1.72
N PRO A 69 15.97 5.33 -1.56
CA PRO A 69 16.96 5.58 -0.51
C PRO A 69 16.34 5.60 0.89
N GLU A 70 15.06 5.91 0.98
CA GLU A 70 14.32 6.04 2.23
C GLU A 70 12.85 5.67 2.04
N LEU A 71 12.19 5.31 3.13
CA LEU A 71 10.77 5.04 3.18
C LEU A 71 9.96 6.26 2.73
N THR A 72 9.12 6.11 1.72
CA THR A 72 8.41 7.23 1.10
C THR A 72 6.96 6.86 0.79
N LEU A 73 6.02 7.79 1.09
CA LEU A 73 4.64 7.67 0.62
C LEU A 73 4.59 7.93 -0.88
N VAL A 74 4.03 6.97 -1.63
CA VAL A 74 3.89 7.09 -3.09
C VAL A 74 2.44 6.95 -3.53
N TYR A 75 2.16 7.52 -4.69
CA TYR A 75 0.88 7.46 -5.37
C TYR A 75 1.03 6.79 -6.73
N LEU A 76 0.19 5.82 -7.02
CA LEU A 76 0.01 5.28 -8.36
C LEU A 76 -1.04 6.13 -9.09
N MET A 77 -0.67 6.71 -10.21
CA MET A 77 -1.52 7.66 -10.94
C MET A 77 -1.47 7.39 -12.45
N PRO A 78 -2.54 7.68 -13.22
CA PRO A 78 -2.44 7.78 -14.66
C PRO A 78 -1.55 8.98 -15.07
N VAL A 79 -0.97 8.93 -16.25
CA VAL A 79 -0.08 10.03 -16.76
C VAL A 79 -0.76 11.41 -16.72
N LYS A 80 -2.06 11.46 -16.89
CA LYS A 80 -2.82 12.73 -16.79
C LYS A 80 -2.92 13.28 -15.38
N LYS A 81 -2.47 12.53 -14.36
CA LYS A 81 -2.49 12.90 -12.93
C LYS A 81 -3.85 13.40 -12.41
N ASN A 82 -4.92 12.94 -13.02
CA ASN A 82 -6.29 13.37 -12.72
C ASN A 82 -6.97 12.52 -11.63
N ALA A 83 -6.33 11.45 -11.18
CA ALA A 83 -6.81 10.57 -10.12
C ALA A 83 -5.64 9.86 -9.43
N VAL A 84 -5.78 9.59 -8.15
CA VAL A 84 -4.94 8.65 -7.41
C VAL A 84 -5.64 7.29 -7.46
N LEU A 85 -4.96 6.28 -8.00
CA LEU A 85 -5.46 4.91 -8.11
C LEU A 85 -5.15 4.10 -6.87
N ALA A 86 -3.98 4.31 -6.27
CA ALA A 86 -3.56 3.72 -5.00
C ALA A 86 -2.55 4.63 -4.32
N SER A 87 -2.47 4.55 -2.98
CA SER A 87 -1.43 5.17 -2.16
C SER A 87 -0.84 4.12 -1.23
N PHE A 88 0.48 4.09 -1.11
CA PHE A 88 1.17 3.11 -0.28
C PHE A 88 2.56 3.59 0.13
N MET A 89 3.09 2.96 1.18
CA MET A 89 4.47 3.20 1.61
C MET A 89 5.42 2.37 0.76
N LEU A 90 6.40 3.02 0.12
CA LEU A 90 7.40 2.38 -0.72
C LEU A 90 8.74 2.30 0.03
N GLU A 91 9.21 1.08 0.18
CA GLU A 91 10.55 0.69 0.61
C GLU A 91 11.13 -0.29 -0.41
N ASN A 92 12.38 -0.72 -0.26
CA ASN A 92 12.96 -1.72 -1.14
C ASN A 92 12.43 -3.11 -0.78
N ALA A 93 11.31 -3.49 -1.38
CA ALA A 93 10.54 -4.70 -1.15
C ALA A 93 9.75 -5.09 -2.41
N ASN A 94 9.13 -6.25 -2.41
CA ASN A 94 8.24 -6.69 -3.48
C ASN A 94 6.80 -6.26 -3.18
N TYR A 95 6.12 -5.77 -4.22
CA TYR A 95 4.74 -5.33 -4.17
C TYR A 95 3.91 -6.04 -5.22
N THR A 96 2.69 -6.39 -4.85
CA THR A 96 1.67 -6.88 -5.78
C THR A 96 0.46 -5.95 -5.72
N ILE A 97 0.04 -5.41 -6.88
CA ILE A 97 -1.13 -4.54 -6.99
C ILE A 97 -2.19 -5.25 -7.81
N THR A 98 -3.35 -5.48 -7.22
CA THR A 98 -4.46 -6.17 -7.87
C THR A 98 -5.74 -5.35 -7.84
N MET A 99 -6.67 -5.66 -8.76
CA MET A 99 -7.98 -5.04 -8.79
C MET A 99 -8.86 -5.65 -7.71
N GLY A 100 -9.28 -4.85 -6.73
CA GLY A 100 -10.34 -5.20 -5.80
C GLY A 100 -11.73 -4.83 -6.34
N ALA A 101 -12.76 -4.94 -5.52
CA ALA A 101 -14.12 -4.64 -5.92
C ALA A 101 -14.35 -3.15 -6.25
N ASN A 102 -13.75 -2.24 -5.49
CA ASN A 102 -13.93 -0.78 -5.64
C ASN A 102 -12.61 0.01 -5.63
N GLU A 103 -11.49 -0.65 -5.37
CA GLU A 103 -10.18 -0.01 -5.23
C GLU A 103 -9.08 -1.00 -5.60
N LEU A 104 -7.86 -0.51 -5.78
CA LEU A 104 -6.68 -1.36 -5.92
C LEU A 104 -6.23 -1.85 -4.55
N ILE A 105 -5.89 -3.13 -4.48
CA ILE A 105 -5.32 -3.76 -3.30
C ILE A 105 -3.81 -3.79 -3.49
N VAL A 106 -3.07 -3.25 -2.54
CA VAL A 106 -1.60 -3.25 -2.51
C VAL A 106 -1.13 -4.17 -1.40
N GLU A 107 -0.42 -5.21 -1.78
CA GLU A 107 0.22 -6.16 -0.87
C GLU A 107 1.73 -6.06 -1.01
N SER A 108 2.48 -6.27 0.08
CA SER A 108 3.94 -6.25 0.09
C SER A 108 4.48 -7.20 1.17
N ASP A 109 5.70 -7.68 0.97
CA ASP A 109 6.50 -8.34 1.99
C ASP A 109 7.20 -7.33 2.92
N GLY A 110 7.24 -6.04 2.56
CA GLY A 110 7.78 -4.94 3.36
C GLY A 110 6.97 -4.64 4.63
N GLU A 111 7.66 -4.29 5.72
CA GLU A 111 7.03 -4.04 7.03
C GLU A 111 6.28 -2.71 7.07
N ALA A 112 6.82 -1.67 6.43
CA ALA A 112 6.19 -0.35 6.44
C ALA A 112 4.84 -0.36 5.70
N GLN A 113 4.71 -1.12 4.62
CA GLN A 113 3.45 -1.26 3.91
C GLN A 113 2.39 -2.00 4.74
N LYS A 114 2.77 -2.98 5.55
CA LYS A 114 1.85 -3.67 6.46
C LYS A 114 1.24 -2.70 7.48
N VAL A 115 2.09 -1.89 8.13
CA VAL A 115 1.64 -0.86 9.07
C VAL A 115 0.77 0.20 8.38
N TRP A 116 1.16 0.64 7.18
CA TRP A 116 0.37 1.57 6.39
C TRP A 116 -1.02 1.05 6.06
N LYS A 117 -1.10 -0.23 5.71
CA LYS A 117 -2.37 -0.88 5.40
C LYS A 117 -3.31 -0.89 6.60
N GLU A 118 -2.82 -1.22 7.80
CA GLU A 118 -3.61 -1.19 9.03
C GLU A 118 -4.14 0.23 9.31
N PHE A 119 -3.29 1.25 9.16
CA PHE A 119 -3.68 2.65 9.31
C PHE A 119 -4.74 3.05 8.28
N TYR A 120 -4.54 2.70 7.02
CA TYR A 120 -5.47 3.01 5.93
C TYR A 120 -6.83 2.35 6.13
N ASP A 121 -6.86 1.08 6.53
CA ASP A 121 -8.10 0.35 6.81
C ASP A 121 -8.85 0.97 8.00
N LEU A 122 -8.13 1.41 9.04
CA LEU A 122 -8.72 2.13 10.18
C LEU A 122 -9.29 3.48 9.78
N ASP A 123 -8.56 4.29 9.03
CA ASP A 123 -9.01 5.60 8.54
C ASP A 123 -10.28 5.45 7.69
N LYS A 124 -10.30 4.48 6.80
CA LYS A 124 -11.45 4.15 5.97
C LYS A 124 -12.67 3.76 6.81
N TYR A 125 -12.48 2.93 7.83
CA TYR A 125 -13.53 2.55 8.76
C TYR A 125 -14.10 3.76 9.52
N LEU A 126 -13.24 4.63 10.03
CA LEU A 126 -13.63 5.86 10.73
C LEU A 126 -14.42 6.79 9.81
N ASN A 127 -13.95 7.01 8.58
CA ASN A 127 -14.62 7.86 7.59
C ASN A 127 -16.00 7.30 7.18
N GLN A 128 -16.13 5.97 7.05
CA GLN A 128 -17.42 5.34 6.76
C GLN A 128 -18.39 5.46 7.95
N SER A 129 -17.89 5.25 9.16
CA SER A 129 -18.66 5.38 10.39
C SER A 129 -19.16 6.83 10.57
N GLN A 130 -18.29 7.82 10.32
CA GLN A 130 -18.67 9.24 10.35
C GLN A 130 -19.80 9.55 9.36
N LYS A 131 -19.68 9.08 8.10
CA LYS A 131 -20.73 9.27 7.09
C LYS A 131 -22.05 8.64 7.49
N GLN A 132 -22.04 7.46 8.11
CA GLN A 132 -23.25 6.79 8.61
C GLN A 132 -23.90 7.59 9.73
N LEU A 133 -23.11 8.11 10.68
CA LEU A 133 -23.60 8.96 11.75
C LEU A 133 -24.22 10.25 11.20
N ASP A 134 -23.58 10.89 10.23
CA ASP A 134 -24.10 12.09 9.58
C ASP A 134 -25.43 11.85 8.85
N MET A 135 -25.55 10.69 8.18
CA MET A 135 -26.81 10.30 7.53
C MET A 135 -27.92 10.04 8.57
N GLN A 136 -27.61 9.32 9.64
CA GLN A 136 -28.58 9.08 10.72
C GLN A 136 -28.98 10.38 11.43
N ALA A 137 -28.05 11.29 11.64
CA ALA A 137 -28.27 12.59 12.22
C ALA A 137 -29.23 13.45 11.40
N ARG A 138 -29.08 13.43 10.07
CA ARG A 138 -29.97 14.14 9.13
C ARG A 138 -31.37 13.53 9.08
N ALA A 139 -31.44 12.18 9.20
CA ALA A 139 -32.72 11.47 9.20
C ALA A 139 -33.52 11.67 10.50
N ASN A 140 -32.86 11.92 11.63
CA ASN A 140 -33.50 12.07 12.94
C ASN A 140 -32.84 13.15 13.82
N PRO A 141 -33.12 14.45 13.55
CA PRO A 141 -32.48 15.58 14.25
C PRO A 141 -32.59 15.56 15.78
N PRO A 142 -33.69 15.11 16.40
CA PRO A 142 -33.77 15.03 17.86
C PRO A 142 -32.79 14.01 18.47
N GLN A 143 -32.51 12.93 17.75
CA GLN A 143 -31.54 11.90 18.19
C GLN A 143 -30.11 12.42 18.13
N LEU A 144 -29.79 13.28 17.16
CA LEU A 144 -28.50 13.94 17.05
C LEU A 144 -28.15 14.75 18.30
N GLN A 145 -29.09 15.54 18.82
CA GLN A 145 -28.85 16.33 20.02
C GLN A 145 -28.55 15.45 21.24
N ARG A 146 -29.23 14.32 21.39
CA ARG A 146 -28.91 13.34 22.43
C ARG A 146 -27.51 12.76 22.29
N LEU A 147 -27.15 12.28 21.10
CA LEU A 147 -25.83 11.72 20.82
C LEU A 147 -24.71 12.74 21.04
N GLN A 148 -24.92 14.00 20.65
CA GLN A 148 -23.95 15.07 20.93
C GLN A 148 -23.77 15.34 22.42
N GLN A 149 -24.85 15.29 23.19
CA GLN A 149 -24.77 15.44 24.66
C GLN A 149 -24.08 14.26 25.31
N GLU A 150 -24.33 13.03 24.87
CA GLU A 150 -23.65 11.83 25.36
C GLU A 150 -22.17 11.86 25.02
N PHE A 151 -21.81 12.23 23.80
CA PHE A 151 -20.40 12.37 23.37
C PHE A 151 -19.67 13.42 24.21
N LYS A 152 -20.28 14.59 24.45
CA LYS A 152 -19.71 15.62 25.34
C LYS A 152 -19.47 15.10 26.76
N LYS A 153 -20.37 14.25 27.28
CA LYS A 153 -20.19 13.64 28.62
C LYS A 153 -19.04 12.64 28.65
N ILE A 154 -18.80 11.91 27.53
CA ILE A 154 -17.70 10.95 27.42
C ILE A 154 -16.37 11.70 27.35
N VAL A 155 -16.27 12.70 26.50
CA VAL A 155 -15.05 13.52 26.34
C VAL A 155 -14.68 14.28 27.61
N ALA A 156 -15.68 14.71 28.40
CA ALA A 156 -15.44 15.42 29.67
C ALA A 156 -14.95 14.49 30.80
N LYS A 157 -14.92 13.17 30.62
CA LYS A 157 -14.43 12.18 31.60
C LYS A 157 -13.01 11.67 31.30
N VAL A 158 -12.46 12.07 30.17
CA VAL A 158 -11.07 11.77 29.75
C VAL A 158 -10.18 12.97 30.05
#